data_f1dc09f16ad87e4763ff1b83a517aecb
#
_entry.id   f1dc09f16ad87e4763ff1b83a517aecb
#
_cell.length_a   1.000
_cell.length_b   1.000
_cell.length_c   1.000
_cell.angle_alpha   90.00
_cell.angle_beta   90.00
_cell.angle_gamma   90.00
#
_symmetry.space_group_name_H-M   'P 1'
#
loop_
_entity.id
_entity.type
_entity.pdbx_description
1 polymer ?
#
loop_
_entity_poly.entity_id
_entity_poly.type
_entity_poly.pdbx_seq_one_letter_code
_entity_poly.pdbx_strand_id
1 'polypeptide(L)'
;MKDSCYADLKWACHRFGVDHLWQFTLSPLEAIYLPTGQKIYFRGLDDPLKVTSIAVDKGCLCWMWIEEAYEIMSEADFDMLDESIRGECPDGLWKQITLTFNPWNEHHWMKKRFFDNPDPDTLALTTNYLCNEWLDKADLQVFERMKKNNPRRYAVAGLGGWGIVDGLVYENWKEQAFTLDDVRNCKTRCGLDFGYTNDPSASPIMFLDLENKKLYVWDELYKTGLSNKKIYEELSSMGYGKEKFTGDSAEPKSIDELKSLGLRIKGAKKGKDSINNGIQWIQDLEIIVHPRCVNFLTEISNYTWDKDKFGNKLNRPIDDFNHLMDAMRYGLEDDIIGNAWLY
;
A
#
# COMPACT_ATOMS: atom_id res chain seq x y z
N MET A 1 -2.68 20.33 0.86
CA MET A 1 -1.39 20.97 0.50
C MET A 1 -1.42 22.49 0.61
N LYS A 2 -2.40 23.24 0.07
CA LYS A 2 -2.48 24.71 0.22
C LYS A 2 -2.62 25.14 1.70
N ASP A 3 -3.41 24.40 2.45
CA ASP A 3 -3.74 24.67 3.85
C ASP A 3 -2.83 23.87 4.83
N SER A 4 -1.77 23.25 4.34
CA SER A 4 -0.72 22.54 5.09
C SER A 4 0.67 23.04 4.67
N CYS A 5 1.55 22.24 4.10
CA CYS A 5 2.95 22.57 3.79
C CYS A 5 3.19 23.97 3.19
N TYR A 6 2.30 24.43 2.29
CA TYR A 6 2.43 25.79 1.72
C TYR A 6 2.13 26.88 2.77
N ALA A 7 1.09 26.70 3.58
CA ALA A 7 0.74 27.63 4.64
C ALA A 7 1.82 27.66 5.72
N ASP A 8 2.36 26.49 6.07
CA ASP A 8 3.41 26.36 7.09
C ASP A 8 4.71 27.02 6.64
N LEU A 9 5.12 26.85 5.38
CA LEU A 9 6.29 27.56 4.82
C LEU A 9 6.09 29.09 4.88
N LYS A 10 4.91 29.56 4.50
CA LYS A 10 4.59 30.99 4.54
C LYS A 10 4.61 31.53 5.98
N TRP A 11 4.04 30.77 6.92
CA TRP A 11 4.08 31.09 8.35
C TRP A 11 5.54 31.15 8.85
N ALA A 12 6.37 30.16 8.49
CA ALA A 12 7.77 30.12 8.87
C ALA A 12 8.54 31.33 8.33
N CYS A 13 8.36 31.70 7.06
CA CYS A 13 8.97 32.90 6.49
C CYS A 13 8.60 34.16 7.26
N HIS A 14 7.32 34.30 7.63
CA HIS A 14 6.86 35.43 8.44
C HIS A 14 7.47 35.40 9.84
N ARG A 15 7.51 34.25 10.48
CA ARG A 15 8.08 34.04 11.82
C ARG A 15 9.56 34.44 11.90
N PHE A 16 10.33 34.15 10.84
CA PHE A 16 11.73 34.50 10.73
C PHE A 16 11.97 35.91 10.17
N GLY A 17 10.92 36.66 9.80
CA GLY A 17 11.04 38.02 9.25
C GLY A 17 11.66 38.06 7.85
N VAL A 18 11.56 36.96 7.10
CA VAL A 18 12.15 36.82 5.74
C VAL A 18 11.11 36.78 4.63
N ASP A 19 9.86 37.05 4.93
CA ASP A 19 8.74 37.05 3.96
C ASP A 19 8.99 38.02 2.79
N HIS A 20 9.69 39.12 3.01
CA HIS A 20 10.09 40.07 1.96
C HIS A 20 11.05 39.49 0.90
N LEU A 21 11.67 38.33 1.19
CA LEU A 21 12.56 37.62 0.28
C LEU A 21 11.84 36.57 -0.55
N TRP A 22 10.55 36.34 -0.28
CA TRP A 22 9.78 35.28 -0.91
C TRP A 22 8.56 35.80 -1.64
N GLN A 23 8.29 35.25 -2.80
CA GLN A 23 7.03 35.41 -3.52
C GLN A 23 6.22 34.10 -3.47
N PHE A 24 5.01 34.16 -3.00
CA PHE A 24 4.08 33.02 -2.90
C PHE A 24 2.97 33.17 -3.94
N THR A 25 2.76 32.14 -4.78
CA THR A 25 1.72 32.09 -5.81
C THR A 25 0.75 30.95 -5.54
N LEU A 26 -0.51 31.12 -5.94
CA LEU A 26 -1.55 30.08 -5.77
C LEU A 26 -1.84 29.31 -7.06
N SER A 27 -1.49 29.88 -8.21
CA SER A 27 -1.67 29.25 -9.52
C SER A 27 -0.53 29.72 -10.46
N PRO A 28 0.48 28.87 -10.69
CA PRO A 28 0.74 27.57 -10.03
C PRO A 28 1.04 27.72 -8.53
N LEU A 29 0.87 26.64 -7.75
CA LEU A 29 1.16 26.64 -6.32
C LEU A 29 2.67 26.50 -6.12
N GLU A 30 3.35 27.65 -5.89
CA GLU A 30 4.80 27.77 -5.82
C GLU A 30 5.23 28.82 -4.80
N ALA A 31 6.45 28.65 -4.28
CA ALA A 31 7.17 29.68 -3.55
C ALA A 31 8.50 29.98 -4.26
N ILE A 32 8.81 31.27 -4.47
CA ILE A 32 9.98 31.73 -5.19
C ILE A 32 10.86 32.56 -4.25
N TYR A 33 12.11 32.14 -4.08
CA TYR A 33 13.11 32.94 -3.35
C TYR A 33 13.67 34.01 -4.26
N LEU A 34 13.29 35.24 -4.03
CA LEU A 34 13.55 36.39 -4.93
C LEU A 34 15.03 36.64 -5.20
N PRO A 35 15.96 36.54 -4.20
CA PRO A 35 17.36 36.86 -4.43
C PRO A 35 18.06 35.96 -5.46
N THR A 36 17.68 34.71 -5.59
CA THR A 36 18.32 33.72 -6.47
C THR A 36 17.40 33.17 -7.54
N GLY A 37 16.10 33.36 -7.41
CA GLY A 37 15.08 32.79 -8.29
C GLY A 37 14.80 31.28 -8.08
N GLN A 38 15.34 30.70 -7.00
CA GLN A 38 15.03 29.30 -6.63
C GLN A 38 13.54 29.13 -6.36
N LYS A 39 12.99 27.96 -6.70
CA LYS A 39 11.56 27.67 -6.58
C LYS A 39 11.30 26.44 -5.75
N ILE A 40 10.23 26.47 -4.99
CA ILE A 40 9.63 25.33 -4.33
C ILE A 40 8.29 25.05 -5.00
N TYR A 41 8.14 23.84 -5.53
CA TYR A 41 6.91 23.36 -6.15
C TYR A 41 6.13 22.51 -5.15
N PHE A 42 4.82 22.77 -5.03
CA PHE A 42 3.93 21.96 -4.17
C PHE A 42 3.08 21.06 -5.06
N ARG A 43 3.18 19.76 -4.86
CA ARG A 43 2.45 18.76 -5.66
C ARG A 43 1.85 17.68 -4.74
N GLY A 44 0.64 17.22 -5.06
CA GLY A 44 0.05 16.04 -4.42
C GLY A 44 0.56 14.77 -5.07
N LEU A 45 0.50 13.67 -4.33
CA LEU A 45 0.85 12.32 -4.79
C LEU A 45 -0.37 11.47 -5.18
N ASP A 46 -1.51 12.13 -5.44
CA ASP A 46 -2.71 11.49 -5.99
C ASP A 46 -2.48 10.81 -7.37
N ASP A 47 -1.40 11.22 -8.05
CA ASP A 47 -0.93 10.59 -9.28
C ASP A 47 0.61 10.79 -9.37
N PRO A 48 1.41 9.76 -9.05
CA PRO A 48 2.88 9.84 -9.11
C PRO A 48 3.41 10.30 -10.47
N LEU A 49 2.73 9.96 -11.58
CA LEU A 49 3.13 10.36 -12.92
C LEU A 49 3.10 11.88 -13.12
N LYS A 50 2.23 12.61 -12.42
CA LYS A 50 2.20 14.07 -12.47
C LYS A 50 3.43 14.72 -11.83
N VAL A 51 4.01 14.06 -10.84
CA VAL A 51 5.23 14.54 -10.16
C VAL A 51 6.45 14.27 -11.02
N THR A 52 6.54 13.11 -11.66
CA THR A 52 7.67 12.74 -12.54
C THR A 52 7.76 13.60 -13.80
N SER A 53 6.70 14.31 -14.17
CA SER A 53 6.64 15.20 -15.35
C SER A 53 7.07 16.65 -15.06
N ILE A 54 7.56 16.97 -13.86
CA ILE A 54 8.01 18.33 -13.54
C ILE A 54 9.25 18.68 -14.38
N ALA A 55 9.07 19.59 -15.34
CA ALA A 55 10.16 20.16 -16.11
C ALA A 55 10.60 21.48 -15.48
N VAL A 56 11.90 21.68 -15.36
CA VAL A 56 12.50 22.95 -14.92
C VAL A 56 13.19 23.63 -16.10
N ASP A 57 12.89 24.91 -16.32
CA ASP A 57 13.49 25.68 -17.42
C ASP A 57 14.98 25.92 -17.22
N LYS A 58 15.41 26.06 -15.98
CA LYS A 58 16.81 26.27 -15.58
C LYS A 58 17.10 25.56 -14.26
N GLY A 59 18.30 24.98 -14.17
CA GLY A 59 18.74 24.26 -12.98
C GLY A 59 18.25 22.81 -12.96
N CYS A 60 18.17 22.23 -11.79
CA CYS A 60 17.72 20.86 -11.55
C CYS A 60 16.87 20.78 -10.28
N LEU A 61 16.11 19.71 -10.13
CA LEU A 61 15.45 19.35 -8.87
C LEU A 61 16.52 18.77 -7.95
N CYS A 62 16.79 19.43 -6.82
CA CYS A 62 17.82 19.01 -5.86
C CYS A 62 17.20 18.31 -4.65
N TRP A 63 16.11 18.86 -4.13
CA TRP A 63 15.52 18.40 -2.89
C TRP A 63 14.04 18.07 -3.08
N MET A 64 13.65 16.94 -2.55
CA MET A 64 12.25 16.54 -2.43
C MET A 64 11.93 16.27 -0.96
N TRP A 65 10.84 16.87 -0.47
CA TRP A 65 10.30 16.56 0.84
C TRP A 65 8.91 15.98 0.67
N ILE A 66 8.71 14.78 1.20
CA ILE A 66 7.43 14.07 1.18
C ILE A 66 6.89 14.04 2.61
N GLU A 67 5.85 14.82 2.82
CA GLU A 67 5.10 14.85 4.08
C GLU A 67 4.05 13.74 4.08
N GLU A 68 3.84 13.10 5.24
CA GLU A 68 3.00 11.92 5.41
C GLU A 68 3.37 10.78 4.43
N ALA A 69 4.68 10.55 4.29
CA ALA A 69 5.21 9.59 3.31
C ALA A 69 4.70 8.16 3.51
N TYR A 70 4.12 7.85 4.69
CA TYR A 70 3.45 6.57 4.93
C TYR A 70 2.31 6.27 3.94
N GLU A 71 1.69 7.29 3.33
CA GLU A 71 0.66 7.13 2.30
C GLU A 71 1.20 6.54 0.97
N ILE A 72 2.53 6.47 0.79
CA ILE A 72 3.14 5.77 -0.35
C ILE A 72 3.15 4.27 -0.01
N MET A 73 2.11 3.56 -0.40
CA MET A 73 1.92 2.14 -0.05
C MET A 73 2.82 1.19 -0.84
N SER A 74 3.33 1.62 -2.00
CA SER A 74 4.18 0.81 -2.88
C SER A 74 5.61 1.36 -2.93
N GLU A 75 6.61 0.50 -2.76
CA GLU A 75 8.02 0.85 -2.96
C GLU A 75 8.30 1.28 -4.41
N ALA A 76 7.62 0.67 -5.38
CA ALA A 76 7.75 1.01 -6.79
C ALA A 76 7.29 2.44 -7.10
N ASP A 77 6.26 2.95 -6.41
CA ASP A 77 5.83 4.35 -6.57
C ASP A 77 6.88 5.32 -6.03
N PHE A 78 7.54 4.95 -4.92
CA PHE A 78 8.66 5.72 -4.40
C PHE A 78 9.86 5.71 -5.36
N ASP A 79 10.19 4.55 -5.94
CA ASP A 79 11.30 4.44 -6.92
C ASP A 79 11.05 5.32 -8.15
N MET A 80 9.81 5.41 -8.65
CA MET A 80 9.46 6.34 -9.74
C MET A 80 9.71 7.81 -9.35
N LEU A 81 9.44 8.19 -8.10
CA LEU A 81 9.71 9.54 -7.60
C LEU A 81 11.21 9.79 -7.47
N ASP A 82 11.95 8.83 -6.92
CA ASP A 82 13.41 8.91 -6.77
C ASP A 82 14.08 9.05 -8.14
N GLU A 83 13.69 8.22 -9.10
CA GLU A 83 14.15 8.29 -10.47
C GLU A 83 13.82 9.61 -11.17
N SER A 84 12.84 10.38 -10.70
CA SER A 84 12.46 11.68 -11.29
C SER A 84 13.41 12.80 -10.93
N ILE A 85 14.17 12.69 -9.84
CA ILE A 85 15.19 13.68 -9.40
C ILE A 85 16.45 13.48 -10.22
N ARG A 86 16.47 14.03 -11.42
CA ARG A 86 17.54 13.85 -12.42
C ARG A 86 18.29 15.16 -12.69
N GLY A 87 19.38 15.04 -13.43
CA GLY A 87 20.22 16.14 -13.86
C GLY A 87 21.42 16.34 -12.96
N GLU A 88 22.38 17.14 -13.44
CA GLU A 88 23.58 17.51 -12.71
C GLU A 88 23.26 18.66 -11.76
N CYS A 89 23.65 18.53 -10.49
CA CYS A 89 23.53 19.62 -9.54
C CYS A 89 24.68 20.60 -9.72
N PRO A 90 24.42 21.92 -9.62
CA PRO A 90 25.49 22.91 -9.54
C PRO A 90 26.44 22.67 -8.37
N ASP A 91 27.66 23.16 -8.47
CA ASP A 91 28.68 23.09 -7.40
C ASP A 91 28.12 23.58 -6.06
N GLY A 92 28.34 22.80 -5.00
CA GLY A 92 27.85 23.08 -3.66
C GLY A 92 26.40 22.69 -3.37
N LEU A 93 25.69 22.13 -4.36
CA LEU A 93 24.35 21.51 -4.18
C LEU A 93 24.43 19.99 -4.30
N TRP A 94 23.47 19.31 -3.70
CA TRP A 94 23.34 17.85 -3.75
C TRP A 94 21.88 17.46 -3.90
N LYS A 95 21.63 16.20 -4.24
CA LYS A 95 20.27 15.63 -4.27
C LYS A 95 19.94 15.00 -2.93
N GLN A 96 18.73 15.23 -2.47
CA GLN A 96 18.24 14.64 -1.22
C GLN A 96 16.73 14.45 -1.27
N ILE A 97 16.28 13.31 -0.77
CA ILE A 97 14.87 13.05 -0.49
C ILE A 97 14.69 12.98 1.03
N THR A 98 13.73 13.71 1.56
CA THR A 98 13.37 13.69 2.97
C THR A 98 11.95 13.17 3.11
N LEU A 99 11.77 12.13 3.92
CA LEU A 99 10.47 11.52 4.22
C LEU A 99 10.12 11.79 5.67
N THR A 100 8.91 12.29 5.91
CA THR A 100 8.36 12.47 7.26
C THR A 100 7.04 11.71 7.38
N PHE A 101 6.92 10.88 8.41
CA PHE A 101 5.75 10.02 8.60
C PHE A 101 5.63 9.47 10.01
N ASN A 102 4.42 9.03 10.35
CA ASN A 102 4.17 8.18 11.51
C ASN A 102 4.20 6.70 11.10
N PRO A 103 4.96 5.83 11.77
CA PRO A 103 5.17 4.45 11.35
C PRO A 103 4.03 3.52 11.81
N TRP A 104 2.84 3.62 11.18
CA TRP A 104 1.61 2.95 11.61
C TRP A 104 1.63 1.42 11.48
N ASN A 105 2.43 0.87 10.57
CA ASN A 105 2.48 -0.57 10.30
C ASN A 105 3.94 -1.03 10.11
N GLU A 106 4.37 -1.99 10.92
CA GLU A 106 5.73 -2.55 10.84
C GLU A 106 6.01 -3.36 9.56
N HIS A 107 4.97 -3.75 8.82
CA HIS A 107 5.11 -4.42 7.53
C HIS A 107 5.21 -3.46 6.35
N HIS A 108 5.16 -2.14 6.59
CA HIS A 108 5.32 -1.16 5.53
C HIS A 108 6.73 -1.24 4.92
N TRP A 109 6.84 -1.15 3.58
CA TRP A 109 8.10 -1.30 2.83
C TRP A 109 9.21 -0.36 3.32
N MET A 110 8.88 0.86 3.79
CA MET A 110 9.84 1.82 4.32
C MET A 110 10.60 1.29 5.55
N LYS A 111 9.97 0.44 6.39
CA LYS A 111 10.67 -0.17 7.52
C LYS A 111 11.81 -1.04 7.02
N LYS A 112 11.53 -1.95 6.09
CA LYS A 112 12.52 -2.87 5.52
C LYS A 112 13.65 -2.11 4.83
N ARG A 113 13.31 -1.10 4.00
CA ARG A 113 14.27 -0.36 3.18
C ARG A 113 15.15 0.59 3.99
N PHE A 114 14.56 1.41 4.87
CA PHE A 114 15.26 2.51 5.51
C PHE A 114 15.68 2.25 6.96
N PHE A 115 15.07 1.27 7.63
CA PHE A 115 15.36 0.99 9.04
C PHE A 115 16.02 -0.38 9.24
N ASP A 116 15.53 -1.44 8.59
CA ASP A 116 16.08 -2.78 8.76
C ASP A 116 17.32 -3.00 7.86
N ASN A 117 17.33 -2.45 6.64
CA ASN A 117 18.42 -2.61 5.66
C ASN A 117 18.77 -1.26 5.00
N PRO A 118 19.19 -0.23 5.77
CA PRO A 118 19.49 1.08 5.20
C PRO A 118 20.72 1.05 4.31
N ASP A 119 20.65 1.75 3.18
CA ASP A 119 21.81 2.05 2.37
C ASP A 119 22.78 3.00 3.12
N PRO A 120 24.08 3.01 2.78
CA PRO A 120 25.06 3.89 3.42
C PRO A 120 24.71 5.38 3.38
N ASP A 121 23.97 5.81 2.37
CA ASP A 121 23.54 7.22 2.19
C ASP A 121 22.17 7.52 2.83
N THR A 122 21.60 6.55 3.58
CA THR A 122 20.34 6.71 4.28
C THR A 122 20.57 7.12 5.73
N LEU A 123 19.94 8.22 6.15
CA LEU A 123 19.86 8.62 7.55
C LEU A 123 18.43 8.41 8.05
N ALA A 124 18.21 7.36 8.84
CA ALA A 124 16.93 7.12 9.51
C ALA A 124 16.95 7.68 10.93
N LEU A 125 16.03 8.59 11.22
CA LEU A 125 15.90 9.22 12.53
C LEU A 125 14.50 9.00 13.08
N THR A 126 14.41 8.62 14.36
CA THR A 126 13.15 8.60 15.09
C THR A 126 13.11 9.80 16.05
N THR A 127 12.16 10.69 15.80
CA THR A 127 11.84 11.81 16.71
C THR A 127 10.50 11.56 17.37
N ASN A 128 10.26 12.21 18.50
CA ASN A 128 9.00 12.09 19.21
C ASN A 128 8.63 13.40 19.92
N TYR A 129 7.44 13.46 20.49
CA TYR A 129 6.95 14.69 21.13
C TYR A 129 7.83 15.19 22.29
N LEU A 130 8.65 14.33 22.92
CA LEU A 130 9.57 14.71 23.98
C LEU A 130 10.75 15.57 23.49
N CYS A 131 11.03 15.52 22.18
CA CYS A 131 12.05 16.37 21.54
C CYS A 131 11.50 17.75 21.16
N ASN A 132 10.18 17.98 21.27
CA ASN A 132 9.55 19.23 20.89
C ASN A 132 9.42 20.18 22.08
N GLU A 133 10.30 21.15 22.16
CA GLU A 133 10.33 22.17 23.23
C GLU A 133 9.19 23.21 23.15
N TRP A 134 8.45 23.23 22.03
CA TRP A 134 7.38 24.21 21.78
C TRP A 134 5.98 23.74 22.19
N LEU A 135 5.85 22.51 22.71
CA LEU A 135 4.57 22.00 23.18
C LEU A 135 4.12 22.69 24.46
N ASP A 136 2.88 23.10 24.48
CA ASP A 136 2.25 23.63 25.68
C ASP A 136 1.69 22.52 26.60
N LYS A 137 1.11 22.94 27.75
CA LYS A 137 0.52 22.00 28.70
C LYS A 137 -0.67 21.23 28.13
N ALA A 138 -1.44 21.85 27.23
CA ALA A 138 -2.60 21.21 26.62
C ALA A 138 -2.16 20.11 25.64
N ASP A 139 -1.12 20.38 24.86
CA ASP A 139 -0.50 19.42 23.95
C ASP A 139 0.04 18.21 24.72
N LEU A 140 0.80 18.44 25.78
CA LEU A 140 1.34 17.37 26.64
C LEU A 140 0.22 16.52 27.26
N GLN A 141 -0.91 17.12 27.66
CA GLN A 141 -2.05 16.38 28.17
C GLN A 141 -2.70 15.47 27.11
N VAL A 142 -2.60 15.80 25.81
CA VAL A 142 -3.07 14.92 24.74
C VAL A 142 -2.26 13.62 24.75
N PHE A 143 -0.94 13.70 24.83
CA PHE A 143 -0.06 12.53 24.87
C PHE A 143 -0.25 11.71 26.15
N GLU A 144 -0.44 12.35 27.31
CA GLU A 144 -0.72 11.65 28.56
C GLU A 144 -2.05 10.90 28.51
N ARG A 145 -3.10 11.50 27.95
CA ARG A 145 -4.39 10.82 27.73
C ARG A 145 -4.26 9.68 26.75
N MET A 146 -3.48 9.87 25.66
CA MET A 146 -3.21 8.83 24.67
C MET A 146 -2.47 7.66 25.31
N LYS A 147 -1.42 7.93 26.10
CA LYS A 147 -0.66 6.92 26.86
C LYS A 147 -1.56 6.06 27.76
N LYS A 148 -2.52 6.70 28.43
CA LYS A 148 -3.46 6.02 29.35
C LYS A 148 -4.54 5.23 28.61
N ASN A 149 -5.13 5.81 27.56
CA ASN A 149 -6.35 5.30 26.94
C ASN A 149 -6.08 4.46 25.70
N ASN A 150 -4.96 4.70 25.01
CA ASN A 150 -4.55 3.97 23.82
C ASN A 150 -3.02 3.83 23.74
N PRO A 151 -2.43 2.92 24.57
CA PRO A 151 -0.97 2.73 24.62
C PRO A 151 -0.33 2.39 23.28
N ARG A 152 -1.04 1.64 22.41
CA ARG A 152 -0.55 1.29 21.05
C ARG A 152 -0.40 2.53 20.19
N ARG A 153 -1.44 3.38 20.12
CA ARG A 153 -1.37 4.64 19.38
C ARG A 153 -0.28 5.56 19.96
N TYR A 154 -0.12 5.57 21.28
CA TYR A 154 0.95 6.32 21.93
C TYR A 154 2.34 5.83 21.54
N ALA A 155 2.54 4.52 21.42
CA ALA A 155 3.81 3.94 20.95
C ALA A 155 4.18 4.43 19.55
N VAL A 156 3.20 4.56 18.66
CA VAL A 156 3.41 5.06 17.29
C VAL A 156 3.45 6.59 17.24
N ALA A 157 2.33 7.24 17.48
CA ALA A 157 2.17 8.68 17.29
C ALA A 157 2.91 9.53 18.35
N GLY A 158 3.09 8.98 19.55
CA GLY A 158 3.81 9.64 20.64
C GLY A 158 5.30 9.37 20.61
N LEU A 159 5.70 8.11 20.48
CA LEU A 159 7.09 7.69 20.62
C LEU A 159 7.82 7.37 19.30
N GLY A 160 7.11 7.35 18.17
CA GLY A 160 7.68 7.04 16.86
C GLY A 160 8.07 5.57 16.66
N GLY A 161 7.52 4.66 17.49
CA GLY A 161 7.70 3.22 17.32
C GLY A 161 6.83 2.68 16.18
N TRP A 162 7.29 1.60 15.53
CA TRP A 162 6.51 0.93 14.49
C TRP A 162 5.26 0.28 15.08
N GLY A 163 4.13 0.54 14.44
CA GLY A 163 2.84 0.03 14.88
C GLY A 163 2.63 -1.43 14.45
N ILE A 164 1.94 -2.17 15.30
CA ILE A 164 1.39 -3.48 14.95
C ILE A 164 -0.07 -3.25 14.58
N VAL A 165 -0.48 -3.65 13.38
CA VAL A 165 -1.87 -3.53 12.94
C VAL A 165 -2.74 -4.47 13.76
N ASP A 166 -3.71 -3.91 14.49
CA ASP A 166 -4.60 -4.67 15.37
C ASP A 166 -5.87 -5.08 14.64
N GLY A 167 -6.19 -6.35 14.75
CA GLY A 167 -7.42 -6.89 14.19
C GLY A 167 -7.32 -7.22 12.72
N LEU A 168 -6.16 -7.63 12.25
CA LEU A 168 -6.02 -8.25 10.92
C LEU A 168 -7.04 -9.36 10.75
N VAL A 169 -7.58 -9.48 9.55
CA VAL A 169 -8.43 -10.61 9.16
C VAL A 169 -7.60 -11.87 9.09
N TYR A 170 -6.39 -11.80 8.54
CA TYR A 170 -5.44 -12.89 8.47
C TYR A 170 -4.20 -12.56 9.30
N GLU A 171 -3.91 -13.36 10.33
CA GLU A 171 -2.71 -13.26 11.17
C GLU A 171 -1.75 -14.44 10.93
N ASN A 172 -2.17 -15.41 10.12
CA ASN A 172 -1.54 -16.71 9.86
C ASN A 172 -0.67 -16.70 8.61
N TRP A 173 0.02 -15.59 8.34
CA TRP A 173 0.85 -15.44 7.14
C TRP A 173 2.29 -15.06 7.46
N LYS A 174 3.17 -15.32 6.47
CA LYS A 174 4.57 -14.87 6.49
C LYS A 174 5.09 -14.59 5.09
N GLU A 175 5.99 -13.63 4.97
CA GLU A 175 6.81 -13.42 3.77
C GLU A 175 7.95 -14.44 3.76
N GLN A 176 8.04 -15.25 2.72
CA GLN A 176 9.11 -16.23 2.56
C GLN A 176 9.33 -16.56 1.09
N ALA A 177 10.58 -16.48 0.61
CA ALA A 177 10.93 -16.94 -0.72
C ALA A 177 10.83 -18.47 -0.80
N PHE A 178 10.29 -18.97 -1.91
CA PHE A 178 10.22 -20.38 -2.27
C PHE A 178 10.31 -20.52 -3.79
N THR A 179 10.43 -21.75 -4.29
CA THR A 179 10.55 -22.06 -5.71
C THR A 179 9.35 -22.85 -6.20
N LEU A 180 9.15 -22.92 -7.53
CA LEU A 180 8.09 -23.76 -8.11
C LEU A 180 8.29 -25.25 -7.82
N ASP A 181 9.53 -25.69 -7.57
CA ASP A 181 9.82 -27.07 -7.17
C ASP A 181 9.26 -27.40 -5.78
N ASP A 182 9.26 -26.42 -4.87
CA ASP A 182 8.71 -26.60 -3.52
C ASP A 182 7.19 -26.83 -3.53
N VAL A 183 6.51 -26.31 -4.56
CA VAL A 183 5.02 -26.36 -4.70
C VAL A 183 4.55 -27.25 -5.83
N ARG A 184 5.42 -28.05 -6.47
CA ARG A 184 5.11 -28.88 -7.64
C ARG A 184 3.98 -29.88 -7.44
N ASN A 185 3.76 -30.33 -6.20
CA ASN A 185 2.71 -31.28 -5.83
C ASN A 185 1.42 -30.57 -5.33
N CYS A 186 1.43 -29.25 -5.21
CA CYS A 186 0.30 -28.48 -4.75
C CYS A 186 -0.69 -28.21 -5.88
N LYS A 187 -1.95 -27.94 -5.52
CA LYS A 187 -3.00 -27.61 -6.49
C LYS A 187 -2.95 -26.13 -6.82
N THR A 188 -2.83 -25.77 -8.10
CA THR A 188 -2.95 -24.37 -8.54
C THR A 188 -4.35 -23.83 -8.25
N ARG A 189 -4.42 -22.62 -7.72
CA ARG A 189 -5.65 -21.88 -7.43
C ARG A 189 -5.48 -20.43 -7.89
N CYS A 190 -6.42 -19.97 -8.70
CA CYS A 190 -6.42 -18.61 -9.23
C CYS A 190 -7.80 -17.99 -9.01
N GLY A 191 -7.83 -16.85 -8.34
CA GLY A 191 -9.02 -16.03 -8.23
C GLY A 191 -8.90 -14.79 -9.10
N LEU A 192 -10.00 -14.12 -9.40
CA LEU A 192 -10.01 -12.85 -10.11
C LEU A 192 -11.08 -11.94 -9.52
N ASP A 193 -10.63 -10.80 -9.03
CA ASP A 193 -11.48 -9.67 -8.69
C ASP A 193 -11.39 -8.62 -9.79
N PHE A 194 -12.57 -8.11 -10.23
CA PHE A 194 -12.64 -7.20 -11.35
C PHE A 194 -12.62 -5.76 -10.87
N GLY A 195 -11.61 -5.00 -11.27
CA GLY A 195 -11.55 -3.56 -11.14
C GLY A 195 -11.51 -2.87 -12.49
N TYR A 196 -11.69 -1.56 -12.53
CA TYR A 196 -11.60 -0.80 -13.76
C TYR A 196 -10.88 0.55 -13.57
N THR A 197 -11.59 1.64 -13.28
CA THR A 197 -11.00 2.98 -13.33
C THR A 197 -10.14 3.30 -12.11
N ASN A 198 -10.68 3.08 -10.92
CA ASN A 198 -10.01 3.38 -9.65
C ASN A 198 -9.54 2.12 -8.93
N ASP A 199 -10.28 1.03 -9.10
CA ASP A 199 -9.99 -0.24 -8.47
C ASP A 199 -9.15 -1.14 -9.39
N PRO A 200 -8.14 -1.83 -8.88
CA PRO A 200 -7.33 -2.74 -9.66
C PRO A 200 -8.10 -4.02 -10.02
N SER A 201 -7.86 -4.55 -11.22
CA SER A 201 -8.15 -5.96 -11.47
C SER A 201 -7.07 -6.77 -10.76
N ALA A 202 -7.48 -7.64 -9.83
CA ALA A 202 -6.60 -8.35 -8.92
C ALA A 202 -6.73 -9.87 -9.06
N SER A 203 -5.60 -10.55 -9.22
CA SER A 203 -5.58 -12.01 -9.34
C SER A 203 -4.32 -12.60 -8.73
N PRO A 204 -4.41 -13.20 -7.53
CA PRO A 204 -3.31 -13.96 -6.96
C PRO A 204 -3.20 -15.33 -7.62
N ILE A 205 -1.98 -15.76 -7.90
CA ILE A 205 -1.66 -17.11 -8.35
C ILE A 205 -1.12 -17.90 -7.16
N MET A 206 -1.85 -18.92 -6.78
CA MET A 206 -1.64 -19.63 -5.53
C MET A 206 -1.47 -21.15 -5.73
N PHE A 207 -0.77 -21.76 -4.81
CA PHE A 207 -0.61 -23.21 -4.72
C PHE A 207 -1.08 -23.70 -3.36
N LEU A 208 -2.05 -24.60 -3.36
CA LEU A 208 -2.69 -25.12 -2.15
C LEU A 208 -2.18 -26.51 -1.80
N ASP A 209 -1.60 -26.64 -0.63
CA ASP A 209 -1.22 -27.90 0.03
C ASP A 209 -2.23 -28.18 1.17
N LEU A 210 -3.26 -28.97 0.86
CA LEU A 210 -4.28 -29.32 1.84
C LEU A 210 -3.78 -30.26 2.94
N GLU A 211 -2.81 -31.13 2.63
CA GLU A 211 -2.29 -32.11 3.59
C GLU A 211 -1.53 -31.40 4.73
N ASN A 212 -0.74 -30.39 4.38
CA ASN A 212 0.03 -29.61 5.33
C ASN A 212 -0.63 -28.29 5.75
N LYS A 213 -1.88 -28.05 5.29
CA LYS A 213 -2.63 -26.82 5.55
C LYS A 213 -1.84 -25.55 5.18
N LYS A 214 -1.26 -25.51 3.98
CA LYS A 214 -0.46 -24.37 3.50
C LYS A 214 -1.01 -23.81 2.20
N LEU A 215 -1.01 -22.49 2.13
CA LEU A 215 -1.31 -21.73 0.93
C LEU A 215 -0.07 -20.92 0.53
N TYR A 216 0.45 -21.17 -0.65
CA TYR A 216 1.59 -20.45 -1.19
C TYR A 216 1.10 -19.43 -2.23
N VAL A 217 1.39 -18.15 -2.03
CA VAL A 217 1.08 -17.07 -2.98
C VAL A 217 2.36 -16.79 -3.77
N TRP A 218 2.35 -17.12 -5.04
CA TRP A 218 3.54 -17.13 -5.88
C TRP A 218 3.69 -15.90 -6.77
N ASP A 219 2.58 -15.44 -7.34
CA ASP A 219 2.56 -14.36 -8.32
C ASP A 219 1.24 -13.59 -8.24
N GLU A 220 1.17 -12.41 -8.82
CA GLU A 220 -0.03 -11.58 -8.79
C GLU A 220 -0.21 -10.74 -10.04
N LEU A 221 -1.44 -10.61 -10.53
CA LEU A 221 -1.87 -9.51 -11.38
C LEU A 221 -2.53 -8.47 -10.49
N TYR A 222 -2.09 -7.22 -10.56
CA TYR A 222 -2.68 -6.11 -9.81
C TYR A 222 -2.50 -4.81 -10.60
N LYS A 223 -3.51 -4.44 -11.39
CA LYS A 223 -3.44 -3.28 -12.29
C LYS A 223 -4.80 -2.63 -12.46
N THR A 224 -4.84 -1.31 -12.48
CA THR A 224 -6.02 -0.50 -12.82
C THR A 224 -6.17 -0.31 -14.32
N GLY A 225 -7.38 0.02 -14.78
CA GLY A 225 -7.66 0.40 -16.17
C GLY A 225 -7.54 -0.74 -17.19
N LEU A 226 -7.57 -2.00 -16.74
CA LEU A 226 -7.52 -3.14 -17.66
C LEU A 226 -8.90 -3.44 -18.26
N SER A 227 -8.97 -3.56 -19.59
CA SER A 227 -10.10 -4.23 -20.25
C SER A 227 -9.99 -5.77 -20.07
N ASN A 228 -11.09 -6.49 -20.22
CA ASN A 228 -11.10 -7.95 -20.13
C ASN A 228 -10.10 -8.60 -21.09
N LYS A 229 -9.96 -8.04 -22.29
CA LYS A 229 -8.93 -8.49 -23.26
C LYS A 229 -7.52 -8.32 -22.70
N LYS A 230 -7.20 -7.19 -22.07
CA LYS A 230 -5.90 -6.95 -21.44
C LYS A 230 -5.67 -7.85 -20.24
N ILE A 231 -6.69 -8.12 -19.41
CA ILE A 231 -6.60 -9.10 -18.32
C ILE A 231 -6.17 -10.46 -18.87
N TYR A 232 -6.82 -10.93 -19.95
CA TYR A 232 -6.46 -12.19 -20.59
C TYR A 232 -5.04 -12.19 -21.16
N GLU A 233 -4.63 -11.12 -21.82
CA GLU A 233 -3.28 -10.96 -22.38
C GLU A 233 -2.21 -10.97 -21.28
N GLU A 234 -2.41 -10.26 -20.17
CA GLU A 234 -1.51 -10.22 -19.03
C GLU A 234 -1.39 -11.62 -18.38
N LEU A 235 -2.50 -12.24 -18.00
CA LEU A 235 -2.48 -13.58 -17.41
C LEU A 235 -1.85 -14.63 -18.35
N SER A 236 -2.04 -14.48 -19.67
CA SER A 236 -1.41 -15.36 -20.65
C SER A 236 0.09 -15.12 -20.76
N SER A 237 0.54 -13.86 -20.75
CA SER A 237 1.95 -13.49 -20.79
C SER A 237 2.71 -13.96 -19.55
N MET A 238 2.05 -13.98 -18.39
CA MET A 238 2.57 -14.52 -17.13
C MET A 238 2.60 -16.07 -17.13
N GLY A 239 2.04 -16.73 -18.14
CA GLY A 239 2.02 -18.19 -18.27
C GLY A 239 0.76 -18.88 -17.72
N TYR A 240 -0.22 -18.14 -17.21
CA TYR A 240 -1.40 -18.69 -16.53
C TYR A 240 -2.68 -18.74 -17.39
N GLY A 241 -2.62 -18.38 -18.67
CA GLY A 241 -3.78 -18.36 -19.58
C GLY A 241 -4.52 -19.70 -19.74
N LYS A 242 -3.93 -20.82 -19.29
CA LYS A 242 -4.55 -22.16 -19.33
C LYS A 242 -5.06 -22.65 -17.97
N GLU A 243 -4.77 -21.89 -16.90
CA GLU A 243 -5.21 -22.23 -15.55
C GLU A 243 -6.71 -22.03 -15.37
N LYS A 244 -7.26 -22.60 -14.28
CA LYS A 244 -8.66 -22.43 -13.90
C LYS A 244 -8.79 -21.24 -12.96
N PHE A 245 -9.66 -20.31 -13.32
CA PHE A 245 -9.98 -19.15 -12.51
C PHE A 245 -11.38 -19.21 -11.94
N THR A 246 -11.55 -18.61 -10.76
CA THR A 246 -12.86 -18.28 -10.21
C THR A 246 -12.92 -16.77 -10.02
N GLY A 247 -13.81 -16.09 -10.73
CA GLY A 247 -13.95 -14.63 -10.69
C GLY A 247 -15.18 -14.19 -9.89
N ASP A 248 -15.23 -12.91 -9.51
CA ASP A 248 -16.43 -12.35 -8.89
C ASP A 248 -17.67 -12.55 -9.80
N SER A 249 -18.69 -13.19 -9.26
CA SER A 249 -19.95 -13.44 -9.99
C SER A 249 -20.83 -12.20 -10.16
N ALA A 250 -20.48 -11.05 -9.57
CA ALA A 250 -21.15 -9.78 -9.84
C ALA A 250 -20.90 -9.28 -11.28
N GLU A 251 -19.85 -9.78 -11.95
CA GLU A 251 -19.42 -9.41 -13.29
C GLU A 251 -19.63 -10.52 -14.35
N PRO A 252 -20.87 -11.00 -14.58
CA PRO A 252 -21.11 -12.13 -15.48
C PRO A 252 -20.72 -11.83 -16.93
N LYS A 253 -20.82 -10.59 -17.38
CA LYS A 253 -20.41 -10.16 -18.74
C LYS A 253 -18.92 -10.28 -18.92
N SER A 254 -18.13 -9.85 -17.93
CA SER A 254 -16.67 -9.94 -17.93
C SER A 254 -16.22 -11.41 -17.93
N ILE A 255 -16.87 -12.26 -17.15
CA ILE A 255 -16.63 -13.70 -17.13
C ILE A 255 -16.88 -14.32 -18.50
N ASP A 256 -18.01 -14.01 -19.16
CA ASP A 256 -18.36 -14.58 -20.46
C ASP A 256 -17.42 -14.06 -21.57
N GLU A 257 -17.00 -12.82 -21.53
CA GLU A 257 -16.00 -12.27 -22.45
C GLU A 257 -14.66 -12.97 -22.27
N LEU A 258 -14.15 -13.14 -21.04
CA LEU A 258 -12.91 -13.87 -20.77
C LEU A 258 -12.97 -15.34 -21.21
N LYS A 259 -14.11 -16.01 -21.06
CA LYS A 259 -14.32 -17.35 -21.62
C LYS A 259 -14.22 -17.35 -23.15
N SER A 260 -14.81 -16.34 -23.81
CA SER A 260 -14.75 -16.22 -25.28
C SER A 260 -13.34 -16.00 -25.80
N LEU A 261 -12.48 -15.35 -25.01
CA LEU A 261 -11.05 -15.14 -25.27
C LEU A 261 -10.21 -16.40 -25.00
N GLY A 262 -10.78 -17.42 -24.33
CA GLY A 262 -10.12 -18.70 -24.07
C GLY A 262 -9.69 -18.94 -22.62
N LEU A 263 -9.98 -18.02 -21.69
CA LEU A 263 -9.69 -18.22 -20.27
C LEU A 263 -10.67 -19.21 -19.65
N ARG A 264 -10.16 -20.16 -18.88
CA ARG A 264 -10.98 -21.16 -18.16
C ARG A 264 -11.50 -20.56 -16.84
N ILE A 265 -12.50 -19.70 -16.91
CA ILE A 265 -13.04 -18.97 -15.75
C ILE A 265 -14.50 -19.36 -15.47
N LYS A 266 -14.85 -19.38 -14.19
CA LYS A 266 -16.24 -19.48 -13.70
C LYS A 266 -16.52 -18.37 -12.69
N GLY A 267 -17.78 -18.02 -12.47
CA GLY A 267 -18.21 -17.13 -11.40
C GLY A 267 -18.21 -17.83 -10.04
N ALA A 268 -17.83 -17.10 -9.01
CA ALA A 268 -17.91 -17.54 -7.62
C ALA A 268 -19.38 -17.72 -7.19
N LYS A 269 -19.67 -18.68 -6.32
CA LYS A 269 -21.00 -18.91 -5.76
C LYS A 269 -21.19 -18.01 -4.54
N LYS A 270 -22.07 -17.03 -4.65
CA LYS A 270 -22.44 -16.16 -3.52
C LYS A 270 -23.50 -16.84 -2.67
N GLY A 271 -23.21 -17.12 -1.41
CA GLY A 271 -24.13 -17.65 -0.40
C GLY A 271 -24.22 -16.74 0.82
N LYS A 272 -25.24 -16.93 1.64
CA LYS A 272 -25.33 -16.25 2.93
C LYS A 272 -24.10 -16.62 3.76
N ASP A 273 -23.43 -15.63 4.34
CA ASP A 273 -22.22 -15.79 5.17
C ASP A 273 -20.98 -16.37 4.44
N SER A 274 -20.99 -16.44 3.10
CA SER A 274 -19.89 -17.01 2.31
C SER A 274 -18.54 -16.28 2.54
N ILE A 275 -18.57 -14.99 2.84
CA ILE A 275 -17.37 -14.20 3.15
C ILE A 275 -16.75 -14.69 4.46
N ASN A 276 -17.52 -14.71 5.55
CA ASN A 276 -17.01 -15.10 6.86
C ASN A 276 -16.59 -16.57 6.90
N ASN A 277 -17.35 -17.47 6.27
CA ASN A 277 -16.99 -18.88 6.16
C ASN A 277 -15.69 -19.08 5.38
N GLY A 278 -15.52 -18.34 4.27
CA GLY A 278 -14.29 -18.36 3.50
C GLY A 278 -13.10 -17.85 4.29
N ILE A 279 -13.28 -16.74 5.01
CA ILE A 279 -12.24 -16.19 5.88
C ILE A 279 -11.84 -17.20 6.97
N GLN A 280 -12.79 -17.78 7.69
CA GLN A 280 -12.50 -18.77 8.74
C GLN A 280 -11.72 -19.97 8.21
N TRP A 281 -12.11 -20.48 7.04
CA TRP A 281 -11.41 -21.61 6.43
C TRP A 281 -9.97 -21.25 6.05
N ILE A 282 -9.73 -20.05 5.50
CA ILE A 282 -8.39 -19.57 5.12
C ILE A 282 -7.54 -19.31 6.38
N GLN A 283 -8.15 -18.88 7.48
CA GLN A 283 -7.44 -18.67 8.75
C GLN A 283 -6.85 -19.99 9.33
N ASP A 284 -7.37 -21.15 8.92
CA ASP A 284 -6.82 -22.45 9.31
C ASP A 284 -5.58 -22.88 8.49
N LEU A 285 -5.20 -22.13 7.46
CA LEU A 285 -4.01 -22.37 6.64
C LEU A 285 -2.83 -21.54 7.13
N GLU A 286 -1.60 -22.00 6.90
CA GLU A 286 -0.42 -21.14 6.92
C GLU A 286 -0.24 -20.50 5.55
N ILE A 287 -0.36 -19.17 5.44
CA ILE A 287 -0.21 -18.43 4.19
C ILE A 287 1.26 -18.03 4.01
N ILE A 288 1.90 -18.49 2.95
CA ILE A 288 3.29 -18.20 2.63
C ILE A 288 3.29 -17.33 1.37
N VAL A 289 3.68 -16.07 1.52
CA VAL A 289 3.67 -15.09 0.44
C VAL A 289 5.07 -14.89 -0.10
N HIS A 290 5.25 -15.11 -1.40
CA HIS A 290 6.53 -14.85 -2.03
C HIS A 290 6.82 -13.34 -2.06
N PRO A 291 8.06 -12.88 -1.80
CA PRO A 291 8.43 -11.45 -1.76
C PRO A 291 8.10 -10.66 -3.03
N ARG A 292 7.93 -11.32 -4.19
CA ARG A 292 7.51 -10.66 -5.43
C ARG A 292 6.06 -10.17 -5.43
N CYS A 293 5.21 -10.72 -4.56
CA CYS A 293 3.78 -10.40 -4.45
C CYS A 293 3.60 -9.17 -3.54
N VAL A 294 4.10 -8.02 -4.00
CA VAL A 294 4.19 -6.79 -3.20
C VAL A 294 2.81 -6.25 -2.83
N ASN A 295 1.86 -6.30 -3.80
CA ASN A 295 0.50 -5.82 -3.55
C ASN A 295 -0.26 -6.76 -2.60
N PHE A 296 -0.05 -8.07 -2.74
CA PHE A 296 -0.63 -9.05 -1.81
C PHE A 296 -0.12 -8.85 -0.38
N LEU A 297 1.21 -8.64 -0.21
CA LEU A 297 1.81 -8.32 1.08
C LEU A 297 1.23 -7.04 1.66
N THR A 298 1.04 -6.01 0.83
CA THR A 298 0.42 -4.75 1.24
C THR A 298 -1.01 -4.97 1.71
N GLU A 299 -1.84 -5.68 0.94
CA GLU A 299 -3.24 -5.90 1.32
C GLU A 299 -3.36 -6.78 2.56
N ILE A 300 -2.70 -7.95 2.61
CA ILE A 300 -2.84 -8.88 3.74
C ILE A 300 -2.36 -8.26 5.07
N SER A 301 -1.38 -7.36 5.02
CA SER A 301 -0.85 -6.67 6.20
C SER A 301 -1.70 -5.48 6.68
N ASN A 302 -2.70 -5.07 5.89
CA ASN A 302 -3.60 -3.95 6.20
C ASN A 302 -5.09 -4.35 6.23
N TYR A 303 -5.43 -5.56 5.75
CA TYR A 303 -6.81 -6.04 5.72
C TYR A 303 -7.30 -6.38 7.12
N THR A 304 -8.16 -5.51 7.67
CA THR A 304 -8.64 -5.60 9.04
C THR A 304 -10.14 -5.81 9.12
N TRP A 305 -10.60 -6.25 10.29
CA TRP A 305 -12.02 -6.22 10.60
C TRP A 305 -12.48 -4.77 10.78
N ASP A 306 -13.64 -4.44 10.21
CA ASP A 306 -14.30 -3.16 10.37
C ASP A 306 -14.66 -2.90 11.85
N LYS A 307 -14.78 -1.63 12.23
CA LYS A 307 -15.09 -1.20 13.59
C LYS A 307 -16.30 -0.26 13.58
N ASP A 308 -17.14 -0.40 14.59
CA ASP A 308 -18.22 0.55 14.81
C ASP A 308 -17.67 1.92 15.28
N LYS A 309 -18.56 2.91 15.39
CA LYS A 309 -18.21 4.27 15.87
C LYS A 309 -17.66 4.31 17.30
N PHE A 310 -17.76 3.22 18.04
CA PHE A 310 -17.22 3.08 19.42
C PHE A 310 -15.90 2.32 19.42
N GLY A 311 -15.40 1.86 18.26
CA GLY A 311 -14.16 1.08 18.12
C GLY A 311 -14.32 -0.42 18.36
N ASN A 312 -15.55 -0.93 18.49
CA ASN A 312 -15.78 -2.37 18.64
C ASN A 312 -15.67 -3.04 17.26
N LYS A 313 -15.00 -4.16 17.22
CA LYS A 313 -14.79 -4.99 16.02
C LYS A 313 -16.13 -5.50 15.49
N LEU A 314 -16.40 -5.27 14.21
CA LEU A 314 -17.55 -5.84 13.51
C LEU A 314 -17.17 -7.19 12.88
N ASN A 315 -18.16 -8.05 12.66
CA ASN A 315 -17.94 -9.35 12.00
C ASN A 315 -18.02 -9.20 10.46
N ARG A 316 -17.36 -8.18 9.95
CA ARG A 316 -17.14 -7.95 8.52
C ARG A 316 -15.78 -7.28 8.33
N PRO A 317 -15.03 -7.60 7.28
CA PRO A 317 -13.79 -6.88 6.95
C PRO A 317 -14.10 -5.47 6.42
N ILE A 318 -13.06 -4.63 6.39
CA ILE A 318 -13.10 -3.32 5.70
C ILE A 318 -13.20 -3.53 4.18
N ASP A 319 -13.69 -2.50 3.48
CA ASP A 319 -13.76 -2.50 2.00
C ASP A 319 -12.44 -2.02 1.35
N ASP A 320 -11.47 -1.57 2.15
CA ASP A 320 -10.12 -1.22 1.70
C ASP A 320 -9.19 -2.45 1.77
N PHE A 321 -8.16 -2.51 0.92
CA PHE A 321 -7.17 -3.61 0.89
C PHE A 321 -7.80 -4.99 0.68
N ASN A 322 -8.88 -5.09 -0.07
CA ASN A 322 -9.70 -6.29 -0.19
C ASN A 322 -9.60 -7.02 -1.54
N HIS A 323 -9.04 -6.40 -2.58
CA HIS A 323 -9.09 -6.95 -3.94
C HIS A 323 -8.39 -8.30 -4.10
N LEU A 324 -7.13 -8.42 -3.65
CA LEU A 324 -6.41 -9.70 -3.65
C LEU A 324 -6.93 -10.64 -2.57
N MET A 325 -7.45 -10.13 -1.46
CA MET A 325 -8.05 -10.92 -0.39
C MET A 325 -9.36 -11.56 -0.87
N ASP A 326 -10.20 -10.83 -1.58
CA ASP A 326 -11.43 -11.35 -2.18
C ASP A 326 -11.12 -12.32 -3.33
N ALA A 327 -10.17 -11.96 -4.21
CA ALA A 327 -9.71 -12.85 -5.26
C ALA A 327 -9.13 -14.17 -4.69
N MET A 328 -8.34 -14.12 -3.60
CA MET A 328 -7.88 -15.32 -2.89
C MET A 328 -9.04 -16.18 -2.45
N ARG A 329 -10.05 -15.60 -1.84
CA ARG A 329 -11.24 -16.30 -1.37
C ARG A 329 -12.03 -16.94 -2.54
N TYR A 330 -12.16 -16.24 -3.68
CA TYR A 330 -12.77 -16.80 -4.88
C TYR A 330 -11.98 -17.99 -5.43
N GLY A 331 -10.66 -17.86 -5.53
CA GLY A 331 -9.80 -18.94 -6.03
C GLY A 331 -9.85 -20.22 -5.20
N LEU A 332 -10.14 -20.11 -3.91
CA LEU A 332 -10.21 -21.22 -2.96
C LEU A 332 -11.64 -21.75 -2.75
N GLU A 333 -12.65 -21.17 -3.40
CA GLU A 333 -14.06 -21.49 -3.17
C GLU A 333 -14.39 -22.98 -3.25
N ASP A 334 -13.86 -23.69 -4.25
CA ASP A 334 -14.14 -25.12 -4.43
C ASP A 334 -13.62 -25.95 -3.26
N ASP A 335 -12.50 -25.56 -2.66
CA ASP A 335 -11.92 -26.25 -1.51
C ASP A 335 -12.67 -25.91 -0.22
N ILE A 336 -13.10 -24.65 -0.07
CA ILE A 336 -13.94 -24.20 1.04
C ILE A 336 -15.26 -24.99 1.06
N ILE A 337 -15.96 -25.08 -0.07
CA ILE A 337 -17.24 -25.79 -0.19
C ILE A 337 -17.04 -27.30 -0.03
N GLY A 338 -15.98 -27.87 -0.66
CA GLY A 338 -15.68 -29.29 -0.60
C GLY A 338 -15.40 -29.80 0.81
N ASN A 339 -14.86 -28.97 1.68
CA ASN A 339 -14.59 -29.31 3.08
C ASN A 339 -15.77 -29.00 4.02
N ALA A 340 -16.72 -28.17 3.63
CA ALA A 340 -17.92 -27.87 4.42
C ALA A 340 -18.83 -29.09 4.62
N TRP A 341 -18.62 -30.21 3.90
CA TRP A 341 -19.33 -31.46 4.05
C TRP A 341 -18.64 -32.48 4.99
N LEU A 342 -17.49 -32.07 5.59
CA LEU A 342 -16.70 -32.93 6.49
C LEU A 342 -16.82 -32.55 7.98
N TYR A 343 -17.67 -31.56 8.32
CA TYR A 343 -17.96 -31.13 9.70
C TYR A 343 -19.44 -31.19 10.02
#